data_7b61c30da43276db06628dfa4f2f2ac9
#
_entry.id   7b61c30da43276db06628dfa4f2f2ac9
#
_cell.length_a   1.000
_cell.length_b   1.000
_cell.length_c   1.000
_cell.angle_alpha   90.00
_cell.angle_beta   90.00
_cell.angle_gamma   90.00
#
_symmetry.space_group_name_H-M   'P 1'
#
loop_
_entity.id
_entity.type
_entity.pdbx_description
1 polymer ?
#
loop_
_entity_poly.entity_id
_entity_poly.type
_entity_poly.pdbx_seq_one_letter_code
_entity_poly.pdbx_strand_id
1 'polypeptide(L)'
;LNYEEDYFLPIYDLDNETKLSTVDDKFNLEVEPSCEYQKLMRKDSDNILHNHNIRYPKDVVQTRMSHVPEGGNWKDVPDELWDTIRTNRHSSAYRRLNSQDVSITIDTGHMNYFHPRYNRVPTVRESARIQSFPDDFIFTGGQGAQFRQVGNAVPPLLSKAIADTLKTYLDRNTSEEEN
;
A
#
# COMPACT_ATOMS: atom_id res chain seq x y z
N LEU A 1 -11.26 -0.88 13.76
CA LEU A 1 -10.43 -1.46 12.70
C LEU A 1 -9.05 -1.68 13.28
N ASN A 2 -8.54 -2.90 13.25
CA ASN A 2 -7.18 -3.20 13.65
C ASN A 2 -6.28 -2.96 12.42
N TYR A 3 -5.79 -1.74 12.26
CA TYR A 3 -5.05 -1.31 11.08
C TYR A 3 -3.78 -2.14 10.79
N GLU A 4 -3.20 -2.78 11.80
CA GLU A 4 -2.03 -3.63 11.63
C GLU A 4 -2.29 -4.86 10.76
N GLU A 5 -3.52 -5.39 10.81
CA GLU A 5 -3.90 -6.61 10.11
C GLU A 5 -4.63 -6.33 8.80
N ASP A 6 -5.19 -5.11 8.64
CA ASP A 6 -6.10 -4.79 7.56
C ASP A 6 -5.40 -4.43 6.24
N TYR A 7 -4.33 -3.67 6.29
CA TYR A 7 -3.69 -3.12 5.08
C TYR A 7 -2.42 -3.87 4.68
N PHE A 8 -1.67 -4.32 5.67
CA PHE A 8 -0.43 -5.02 5.42
C PHE A 8 -0.68 -6.51 5.51
N LEU A 9 -0.17 -7.23 4.53
CA LEU A 9 -0.21 -8.67 4.56
C LEU A 9 0.58 -9.15 5.76
N PRO A 10 -0.03 -9.93 6.67
CA PRO A 10 0.71 -10.46 7.78
C PRO A 10 1.85 -11.31 7.24
N ILE A 11 3.05 -10.96 7.63
CA ILE A 11 4.26 -11.79 7.57
C ILE A 11 4.37 -12.64 6.28
N TYR A 12 4.25 -12.02 5.15
CA TYR A 12 4.86 -12.56 3.95
C TYR A 12 6.29 -12.06 3.80
N ASP A 13 6.89 -11.68 4.87
CA ASP A 13 8.28 -11.91 5.09
C ASP A 13 8.44 -13.42 5.22
N LEU A 14 8.28 -14.06 4.13
CA LEU A 14 8.96 -15.29 3.88
C LEU A 14 10.37 -15.00 4.34
N ASP A 15 10.76 -15.68 5.39
CA ASP A 15 12.10 -15.55 5.99
C ASP A 15 13.08 -15.16 4.90
N ASN A 16 13.96 -14.22 5.18
CA ASN A 16 14.90 -13.54 4.29
C ASN A 16 15.56 -14.40 3.19
N GLU A 17 15.31 -15.68 3.15
CA GLU A 17 15.84 -16.67 2.24
C GLU A 17 15.00 -16.90 0.99
N THR A 18 13.72 -16.61 1.01
CA THR A 18 12.91 -16.72 -0.21
C THR A 18 12.95 -15.40 -0.96
N LYS A 19 14.04 -15.14 -1.64
CA LYS A 19 14.08 -14.19 -2.75
C LYS A 19 13.08 -14.68 -3.78
N LEU A 20 11.82 -14.23 -3.66
CA LEU A 20 10.85 -14.41 -4.73
C LEU A 20 11.50 -13.94 -6.01
N SER A 21 11.65 -14.85 -6.95
CA SER A 21 12.29 -14.54 -8.22
C SER A 21 11.52 -13.36 -8.84
N THR A 22 12.23 -12.47 -9.46
CA THR A 22 11.68 -11.26 -10.08
C THR A 22 10.67 -11.54 -11.22
N VAL A 23 10.40 -12.80 -11.52
CA VAL A 23 9.64 -13.27 -12.68
C VAL A 23 8.22 -13.72 -12.30
N ASP A 24 8.00 -14.18 -11.08
CA ASP A 24 6.69 -14.65 -10.64
C ASP A 24 6.30 -13.92 -9.35
N ASP A 25 5.49 -12.87 -9.49
CA ASP A 25 4.97 -12.08 -8.37
C ASP A 25 3.63 -12.63 -7.86
N LYS A 26 3.34 -13.88 -8.15
CA LYS A 26 2.18 -14.63 -7.69
C LYS A 26 2.55 -15.48 -6.50
N PHE A 27 1.66 -15.53 -5.52
CA PHE A 27 1.80 -16.53 -4.49
C PHE A 27 0.45 -16.90 -3.84
N ASN A 28 0.35 -18.11 -3.33
CA ASN A 28 -0.87 -18.59 -2.70
C ASN A 28 -0.94 -18.14 -1.25
N LEU A 29 -2.10 -17.62 -0.86
CA LEU A 29 -2.38 -17.26 0.52
C LEU A 29 -2.83 -18.50 1.29
N GLU A 30 -1.97 -19.00 2.16
CA GLU A 30 -2.27 -20.19 2.99
C GLU A 30 -2.98 -19.82 4.30
N VAL A 31 -2.97 -18.53 4.66
CA VAL A 31 -3.55 -18.03 5.91
C VAL A 31 -4.94 -17.46 5.66
N GLU A 32 -5.91 -17.87 6.49
CA GLU A 32 -7.26 -17.33 6.44
C GLU A 32 -7.29 -15.83 6.77
N PRO A 33 -8.21 -15.06 6.15
CA PRO A 33 -8.36 -13.65 6.46
C PRO A 33 -8.81 -13.45 7.91
N SER A 34 -8.11 -12.59 8.65
CA SER A 34 -8.36 -12.35 10.07
C SER A 34 -9.41 -11.25 10.34
N CYS A 35 -9.76 -10.46 9.34
CA CYS A 35 -10.72 -9.36 9.47
C CYS A 35 -11.60 -9.20 8.23
N GLU A 36 -12.68 -8.43 8.37
CA GLU A 36 -13.64 -8.20 7.29
C GLU A 36 -13.03 -7.49 6.07
N TYR A 37 -12.05 -6.60 6.29
CA TYR A 37 -11.37 -5.94 5.20
C TYR A 37 -10.54 -6.92 4.37
N GLN A 38 -9.83 -7.83 5.00
CA GLN A 38 -9.08 -8.89 4.30
C GLN A 38 -10.03 -9.83 3.53
N LYS A 39 -11.17 -10.19 4.12
CA LYS A 39 -12.20 -10.97 3.42
C LYS A 39 -12.70 -10.24 2.18
N LEU A 40 -12.98 -8.94 2.30
CA LEU A 40 -13.42 -8.12 1.19
C LEU A 40 -12.38 -8.04 0.08
N MET A 41 -11.11 -7.83 0.43
CA MET A 41 -10.02 -7.75 -0.55
C MET A 41 -9.78 -9.08 -1.28
N ARG A 42 -9.94 -10.21 -0.59
CA ARG A 42 -9.68 -11.55 -1.13
C ARG A 42 -10.86 -12.21 -1.82
N LYS A 43 -12.05 -11.61 -1.76
CA LYS A 43 -13.32 -12.24 -2.11
C LYS A 43 -13.31 -13.01 -3.44
N ASP A 44 -12.70 -12.44 -4.47
CA ASP A 44 -12.72 -12.99 -5.82
C ASP A 44 -11.29 -13.34 -6.33
N SER A 45 -10.32 -13.52 -5.42
CA SER A 45 -8.90 -13.71 -5.76
C SER A 45 -8.44 -15.16 -5.81
N ASP A 46 -9.32 -16.12 -5.52
CA ASP A 46 -8.97 -17.55 -5.40
C ASP A 46 -7.79 -17.81 -4.44
N ASN A 47 -7.60 -16.94 -3.46
CA ASN A 47 -6.44 -16.91 -2.56
C ASN A 47 -5.08 -16.74 -3.29
N ILE A 48 -5.10 -16.23 -4.50
CA ILE A 48 -3.88 -15.90 -5.24
C ILE A 48 -3.58 -14.42 -5.08
N LEU A 49 -2.35 -14.14 -4.65
CA LEU A 49 -1.85 -12.78 -4.51
C LEU A 49 -0.96 -12.42 -5.70
N HIS A 50 -1.30 -11.33 -6.38
CA HIS A 50 -0.52 -10.77 -7.49
C HIS A 50 0.13 -9.45 -7.07
N ASN A 51 1.21 -9.07 -7.75
CA ASN A 51 1.90 -7.80 -7.57
C ASN A 51 2.53 -7.63 -6.17
N HIS A 52 2.88 -8.74 -5.52
CA HIS A 52 3.51 -8.75 -4.20
C HIS A 52 4.99 -9.13 -4.29
N ASN A 53 5.77 -8.33 -5.00
CA ASN A 53 7.21 -8.52 -5.13
C ASN A 53 7.95 -7.71 -4.07
N ILE A 54 8.45 -8.39 -3.05
CA ILE A 54 9.20 -7.78 -1.95
C ILE A 54 10.62 -7.48 -2.42
N ARG A 55 11.06 -6.25 -2.20
CA ARG A 55 12.44 -5.81 -2.46
C ARG A 55 12.97 -5.06 -1.25
N TYR A 56 14.08 -5.56 -0.76
CA TYR A 56 14.84 -4.84 0.26
C TYR A 56 15.80 -3.87 -0.39
N PRO A 57 15.90 -2.64 0.11
CA PRO A 57 16.90 -1.69 -0.34
C PRO A 57 18.29 -2.11 0.12
N LYS A 58 19.33 -1.43 -0.35
CA LYS A 58 20.70 -1.66 0.10
C LYS A 58 20.83 -1.43 1.62
N ASP A 59 21.77 -2.11 2.26
CA ASP A 59 21.96 -2.11 3.72
C ASP A 59 22.03 -0.69 4.32
N VAL A 60 22.76 0.23 3.68
CA VAL A 60 22.84 1.63 4.12
C VAL A 60 21.47 2.31 4.15
N VAL A 61 20.57 1.95 3.23
CA VAL A 61 19.21 2.49 3.19
C VAL A 61 18.36 1.84 4.26
N GLN A 62 18.48 0.53 4.47
CA GLN A 62 17.80 -0.18 5.55
C GLN A 62 18.24 0.36 6.92
N THR A 63 19.53 0.63 7.11
CA THR A 63 20.07 1.27 8.33
C THR A 63 19.41 2.64 8.56
N ARG A 64 19.29 3.48 7.53
CA ARG A 64 18.59 4.77 7.65
C ARG A 64 17.11 4.58 8.02
N MET A 65 16.44 3.62 7.39
CA MET A 65 15.04 3.31 7.68
C MET A 65 14.85 2.84 9.13
N SER A 66 15.78 2.07 9.70
CA SER A 66 15.66 1.56 11.07
C SER A 66 15.63 2.64 12.14
N HIS A 67 16.15 3.84 11.86
CA HIS A 67 16.09 4.98 12.76
C HIS A 67 14.76 5.74 12.72
N VAL A 68 13.91 5.49 11.73
CA VAL A 68 12.64 6.18 11.58
C VAL A 68 11.54 5.38 12.26
N PRO A 69 10.93 5.89 13.35
CA PRO A 69 9.82 5.23 14.02
C PRO A 69 8.55 5.28 13.16
N GLU A 70 7.50 4.52 13.51
CA GLU A 70 6.20 4.64 12.87
C GLU A 70 5.67 6.08 12.91
N GLY A 71 5.22 6.58 11.78
CA GLY A 71 4.79 7.97 11.62
C GLY A 71 5.94 8.99 11.49
N GLY A 72 7.18 8.58 11.75
CA GLY A 72 8.37 9.41 11.61
C GLY A 72 8.79 9.66 10.15
N ASN A 73 9.87 10.40 9.96
CA ASN A 73 10.37 10.75 8.64
C ASN A 73 11.91 10.93 8.64
N TRP A 74 12.46 11.45 7.55
CA TRP A 74 13.91 11.64 7.36
C TRP A 74 14.64 12.41 8.48
N LYS A 75 13.92 13.22 9.28
CA LYS A 75 14.50 13.98 10.39
C LYS A 75 14.92 13.11 11.58
N ASP A 76 14.37 11.90 11.66
CA ASP A 76 14.69 10.93 12.70
C ASP A 76 15.99 10.15 12.38
N VAL A 77 16.51 10.30 11.17
CA VAL A 77 17.76 9.66 10.74
C VAL A 77 18.94 10.51 11.16
N PRO A 78 19.91 9.97 11.91
CA PRO A 78 21.13 10.69 12.28
C PRO A 78 21.88 11.30 11.09
N ASP A 79 22.40 12.51 11.27
CA ASP A 79 23.05 13.28 10.20
C ASP A 79 24.26 12.55 9.60
N GLU A 80 25.00 11.82 10.41
CA GLU A 80 26.18 11.04 10.00
C GLU A 80 25.86 9.88 9.06
N LEU A 81 24.59 9.45 8.99
CA LEU A 81 24.16 8.42 8.05
C LEU A 81 23.83 8.97 6.66
N TRP A 82 23.90 10.28 6.46
CA TRP A 82 23.68 10.91 5.16
C TRP A 82 25.00 11.24 4.47
N ASP A 83 25.14 10.83 3.21
CA ASP A 83 26.30 11.20 2.38
C ASP A 83 26.35 12.71 2.11
N THR A 84 25.19 13.35 2.13
CA THR A 84 25.05 14.81 1.99
C THR A 84 23.85 15.25 2.81
N ILE A 85 24.05 16.15 3.76
CA ILE A 85 22.98 16.74 4.55
C ILE A 85 22.15 17.65 3.63
N ARG A 86 20.92 17.26 3.36
CA ARG A 86 19.95 18.05 2.59
C ARG A 86 18.96 18.68 3.55
N THR A 87 19.09 19.95 3.81
CA THR A 87 18.25 20.71 4.73
C THR A 87 16.86 21.05 4.17
N ASN A 88 16.63 20.86 2.87
CA ASN A 88 15.42 21.26 2.15
C ASN A 88 14.55 20.09 1.68
N ARG A 89 14.65 18.92 2.33
CA ARG A 89 13.76 17.80 2.00
C ARG A 89 12.33 18.11 2.44
N HIS A 90 11.35 17.73 1.61
CA HIS A 90 9.96 17.81 1.99
C HIS A 90 9.67 16.90 3.20
N SER A 91 8.78 17.32 4.11
CA SER A 91 8.43 16.55 5.33
C SER A 91 7.83 15.18 5.06
N SER A 92 7.23 14.98 3.88
CA SER A 92 6.71 13.67 3.45
C SER A 92 7.78 12.73 2.92
N ALA A 93 9.02 13.21 2.70
CA ALA A 93 10.09 12.36 2.21
C ALA A 93 10.55 11.39 3.30
N TYR A 94 10.84 10.16 2.90
CA TYR A 94 11.39 9.13 3.78
C TYR A 94 10.50 8.84 4.99
N ARG A 95 9.18 8.78 4.79
CA ARG A 95 8.20 8.63 5.87
C ARG A 95 7.88 7.16 6.13
N ARG A 96 7.93 6.74 7.39
CA ARG A 96 7.40 5.43 7.80
C ARG A 96 5.89 5.55 7.99
N LEU A 97 5.15 4.61 7.40
CA LEU A 97 3.72 4.49 7.66
C LEU A 97 3.48 4.17 9.15
N ASN A 98 2.32 4.54 9.65
CA ASN A 98 1.91 4.25 11.02
C ASN A 98 0.78 3.22 11.00
N SER A 99 0.98 2.07 11.65
CA SER A 99 -0.02 1.00 11.71
C SER A 99 -1.24 1.36 12.56
N GLN A 100 -1.16 2.40 13.39
CA GLN A 100 -2.23 2.86 14.29
C GLN A 100 -2.94 4.13 13.78
N ASP A 101 -2.68 4.56 12.56
CA ASP A 101 -3.24 5.79 12.00
C ASP A 101 -3.71 5.59 10.56
N VAL A 102 -4.44 6.55 10.03
CA VAL A 102 -4.82 6.56 8.62
C VAL A 102 -3.59 6.66 7.73
N SER A 103 -3.63 6.01 6.59
CA SER A 103 -2.52 6.09 5.63
C SER A 103 -2.36 7.52 5.10
N ILE A 104 -1.14 7.88 4.84
CA ILE A 104 -0.83 9.04 3.99
C ILE A 104 -1.29 8.77 2.55
N THR A 105 -1.35 9.82 1.74
CA THR A 105 -1.61 9.67 0.29
C THR A 105 -0.57 8.73 -0.33
N ILE A 106 -1.06 7.70 -1.00
CA ILE A 106 -0.24 6.80 -1.79
C ILE A 106 0.05 7.49 -3.12
N ASP A 107 1.31 7.84 -3.33
CA ASP A 107 1.77 8.53 -4.53
C ASP A 107 2.37 7.57 -5.58
N THR A 108 2.68 8.11 -6.74
CA THR A 108 3.33 7.38 -7.83
C THR A 108 4.83 7.17 -7.60
N GLY A 109 5.40 7.82 -6.61
CA GLY A 109 6.83 7.85 -6.35
C GLY A 109 7.36 6.67 -5.55
N HIS A 110 6.51 5.87 -4.96
CA HIS A 110 6.75 4.64 -4.17
C HIS A 110 8.01 4.58 -3.28
N MET A 111 8.89 5.57 -3.36
CA MET A 111 10.13 5.70 -2.59
C MET A 111 10.01 6.70 -1.43
N ASN A 112 8.87 7.38 -1.30
CA ASN A 112 8.67 8.43 -0.31
C ASN A 112 8.17 7.91 1.03
N TYR A 113 7.59 6.72 1.04
CA TYR A 113 7.09 6.07 2.24
C TYR A 113 7.53 4.61 2.29
N PHE A 114 7.60 4.06 3.48
CA PHE A 114 7.98 2.67 3.69
C PHE A 114 7.12 1.97 4.75
N HIS A 115 7.23 0.66 4.73
CA HIS A 115 6.44 -0.23 5.54
C HIS A 115 6.53 0.13 7.04
N PRO A 116 5.44 0.05 7.82
CA PRO A 116 5.45 0.44 9.24
C PRO A 116 6.45 -0.38 10.07
N ARG A 117 6.56 -1.68 9.82
CA ARG A 117 7.39 -2.60 10.60
C ARG A 117 8.73 -2.93 9.95
N TYR A 118 8.78 -3.03 8.62
CA TYR A 118 9.96 -3.51 7.89
C TYR A 118 10.74 -2.36 7.24
N ASN A 119 12.05 -2.53 7.12
CA ASN A 119 12.93 -1.53 6.50
C ASN A 119 12.93 -1.67 4.96
N ARG A 120 11.75 -1.60 4.37
CA ARG A 120 11.49 -1.65 2.93
C ARG A 120 10.29 -0.77 2.55
N VAL A 121 10.17 -0.48 1.28
CA VAL A 121 8.92 0.11 0.76
C VAL A 121 7.81 -0.94 0.70
N PRO A 122 6.54 -0.54 0.82
CA PRO A 122 5.43 -1.44 0.54
C PRO A 122 5.49 -1.99 -0.89
N THR A 123 4.99 -3.20 -1.08
CA THR A 123 4.82 -3.75 -2.42
C THR A 123 3.70 -3.03 -3.17
N VAL A 124 3.57 -3.28 -4.47
CA VAL A 124 2.45 -2.76 -5.26
C VAL A 124 1.11 -3.24 -4.66
N ARG A 125 1.03 -4.53 -4.27
CA ARG A 125 -0.19 -5.10 -3.66
C ARG A 125 -0.53 -4.47 -2.31
N GLU A 126 0.45 -4.26 -1.43
CA GLU A 126 0.24 -3.58 -0.15
C GLU A 126 -0.26 -2.14 -0.38
N SER A 127 0.36 -1.40 -1.30
CA SER A 127 -0.09 -0.06 -1.68
C SER A 127 -1.51 -0.07 -2.30
N ALA A 128 -1.81 -1.06 -3.12
CA ALA A 128 -3.13 -1.25 -3.72
C ALA A 128 -4.21 -1.54 -2.65
N ARG A 129 -3.91 -2.38 -1.67
CA ARG A 129 -4.82 -2.63 -0.55
C ARG A 129 -5.05 -1.39 0.30
N ILE A 130 -4.03 -0.58 0.56
CA ILE A 130 -4.22 0.72 1.24
C ILE A 130 -5.20 1.60 0.45
N GLN A 131 -5.16 1.54 -0.88
CA GLN A 131 -6.10 2.21 -1.78
C GLN A 131 -7.41 1.43 -2.01
N SER A 132 -7.67 0.37 -1.27
CA SER A 132 -8.87 -0.48 -1.37
C SER A 132 -9.08 -1.19 -2.72
N PHE A 133 -8.02 -1.48 -3.46
CA PHE A 133 -8.11 -2.38 -4.61
C PHE A 133 -8.25 -3.82 -4.16
N PRO A 134 -9.20 -4.60 -4.69
CA PRO A 134 -9.31 -6.02 -4.38
C PRO A 134 -8.16 -6.81 -5.00
N ASP A 135 -7.90 -8.01 -4.46
CA ASP A 135 -6.71 -8.79 -4.83
C ASP A 135 -6.79 -9.43 -6.22
N ASP A 136 -8.00 -9.61 -6.75
CA ASP A 136 -8.24 -10.06 -8.13
C ASP A 136 -7.90 -8.98 -9.18
N PHE A 137 -7.80 -7.70 -8.78
CA PHE A 137 -7.36 -6.65 -9.67
C PHE A 137 -5.84 -6.72 -9.89
N ILE A 138 -5.42 -7.11 -11.09
CA ILE A 138 -4.01 -7.32 -11.45
C ILE A 138 -3.46 -6.09 -12.17
N PHE A 139 -2.40 -5.51 -11.63
CA PHE A 139 -1.66 -4.42 -12.26
C PHE A 139 -0.64 -4.99 -13.25
N THR A 140 -0.54 -4.42 -14.44
CA THR A 140 0.31 -4.92 -15.53
C THR A 140 1.48 -4.00 -15.85
N GLY A 141 2.45 -4.52 -16.58
CA GLY A 141 3.66 -3.81 -16.94
C GLY A 141 4.76 -3.90 -15.88
N GLY A 142 5.83 -3.17 -16.04
CA GLY A 142 6.93 -3.15 -15.06
C GLY A 142 6.51 -2.51 -13.74
N GLN A 143 7.19 -2.86 -12.64
CA GLN A 143 6.85 -2.45 -11.28
C GLN A 143 6.61 -0.92 -11.13
N GLY A 144 7.43 -0.08 -11.77
CA GLY A 144 7.21 1.37 -11.75
C GLY A 144 5.91 1.81 -12.45
N ALA A 145 5.45 1.09 -13.48
CA ALA A 145 4.17 1.34 -14.11
C ALA A 145 3.01 0.90 -13.20
N GLN A 146 3.16 -0.22 -12.51
CA GLN A 146 2.18 -0.72 -11.53
C GLN A 146 2.00 0.28 -10.37
N PHE A 147 3.08 0.80 -9.79
CA PHE A 147 2.99 1.86 -8.76
C PHE A 147 2.30 3.12 -9.27
N ARG A 148 2.57 3.53 -10.52
CA ARG A 148 1.85 4.68 -11.12
C ARG A 148 0.36 4.43 -11.29
N GLN A 149 -0.04 3.22 -11.64
CA GLN A 149 -1.45 2.85 -11.73
C GLN A 149 -2.13 2.98 -10.35
N VAL A 150 -1.50 2.43 -9.30
CA VAL A 150 -2.02 2.56 -7.93
C VAL A 150 -2.10 4.02 -7.49
N GLY A 151 -1.02 4.78 -7.62
CA GLY A 151 -0.93 6.15 -7.11
C GLY A 151 -1.81 7.16 -7.85
N ASN A 152 -2.14 6.91 -9.13
CA ASN A 152 -3.04 7.77 -9.91
C ASN A 152 -4.53 7.42 -9.75
N ALA A 153 -4.84 6.32 -9.11
CA ALA A 153 -6.21 5.85 -9.01
C ALA A 153 -6.99 6.55 -7.90
N VAL A 154 -8.29 6.67 -8.10
CA VAL A 154 -9.25 6.92 -7.01
C VAL A 154 -9.52 5.58 -6.31
N PRO A 155 -9.47 5.52 -4.97
CA PRO A 155 -9.73 4.28 -4.25
C PRO A 155 -11.10 3.67 -4.60
N PRO A 156 -11.18 2.38 -4.95
CA PRO A 156 -12.43 1.75 -5.37
C PRO A 156 -13.59 1.89 -4.37
N LEU A 157 -13.34 1.76 -3.07
CA LEU A 157 -14.39 1.94 -2.06
C LEU A 157 -14.87 3.40 -1.98
N LEU A 158 -13.99 4.38 -2.17
CA LEU A 158 -14.40 5.79 -2.26
C LEU A 158 -15.23 6.04 -3.51
N SER A 159 -14.79 5.53 -4.66
CA SER A 159 -15.53 5.63 -5.93
C SER A 159 -16.92 5.02 -5.81
N LYS A 160 -17.02 3.85 -5.15
CA LYS A 160 -18.30 3.19 -4.88
C LYS A 160 -19.22 4.06 -4.03
N ALA A 161 -18.74 4.61 -2.93
CA ALA A 161 -19.53 5.47 -2.04
C ALA A 161 -20.08 6.72 -2.76
N ILE A 162 -19.25 7.33 -3.62
CA ILE A 162 -19.66 8.47 -4.45
C ILE A 162 -20.74 8.04 -5.46
N ALA A 163 -20.53 6.91 -6.15
CA ALA A 163 -21.46 6.40 -7.15
C ALA A 163 -22.83 6.04 -6.53
N ASP A 164 -22.83 5.39 -5.37
CA ASP A 164 -24.07 5.06 -4.64
C ASP A 164 -24.86 6.34 -4.25
N THR A 165 -24.14 7.39 -3.85
CA THR A 165 -24.76 8.69 -3.53
C THR A 165 -25.36 9.35 -4.76
N LEU A 166 -24.62 9.39 -5.86
CA LEU A 166 -25.09 9.94 -7.15
C LEU A 166 -26.31 9.18 -7.68
N LYS A 167 -26.27 7.84 -7.61
CA LYS A 167 -27.41 7.02 -8.01
C LYS A 167 -28.66 7.36 -7.23
N THR A 168 -28.57 7.46 -5.90
CA THR A 168 -29.70 7.83 -5.04
C THR A 168 -30.28 9.20 -5.41
N TYR A 169 -29.43 10.15 -5.78
CA TYR A 169 -29.86 11.49 -6.22
C TYR A 169 -30.59 11.42 -7.57
N LEU A 170 -30.08 10.69 -8.54
CA LEU A 170 -30.68 10.54 -9.87
C LEU A 170 -32.03 9.81 -9.78
N ASP A 171 -32.11 8.73 -9.02
CA ASP A 171 -33.35 7.96 -8.84
C ASP A 171 -34.49 8.82 -8.24
N ARG A 172 -34.18 9.75 -7.32
CA ARG A 172 -35.15 10.69 -6.75
C ARG A 172 -35.66 11.69 -7.79
N ASN A 173 -34.78 12.28 -8.56
CA ASN A 173 -35.16 13.28 -9.55
C ASN A 173 -36.01 12.67 -10.69
N THR A 174 -35.70 11.45 -11.11
CA THR A 174 -36.51 10.75 -12.12
C THR A 174 -37.93 10.48 -11.62
N SER A 175 -38.08 10.14 -10.34
CA SER A 175 -39.39 9.89 -9.74
C SER A 175 -40.24 11.17 -9.59
N GLU A 176 -39.63 12.35 -9.50
CA GLU A 176 -40.32 13.65 -9.43
C GLU A 176 -40.76 14.16 -10.82
N GLU A 177 -40.08 13.75 -11.89
CA GLU A 177 -40.45 14.11 -13.28
C GLU A 177 -41.60 13.25 -13.85
N GLU A 178 -41.85 12.09 -13.28
CA GLU A 178 -42.93 11.16 -13.71
C GLU A 178 -44.30 11.42 -13.02
N ASN A 179 -44.39 12.36 -12.09
CA ASN A 179 -45.62 12.76 -11.37
C ASN A 179 -46.08 14.17 -11.78
#